data_4ae07fc90f98c45b9e60107175284806
#
_entry.id   4ae07fc90f98c45b9e60107175284806
#
_cell.length_a   1.000
_cell.length_b   1.000
_cell.length_c   1.000
_cell.angle_alpha   90.00
_cell.angle_beta   90.00
_cell.angle_gamma   90.00
#
_symmetry.space_group_name_H-M   'P 1'
#
loop_
_entity.id
_entity.type
_entity.pdbx_description
1 polymer ?
#
loop_
_entity_poly.entity_id
_entity_poly.type
_entity_poly.pdbx_seq_one_letter_code
_entity_poly.pdbx_strand_id
1 'polypeptide(L)'
;MQLNQILSSLLAFAFISTCGGGSGGSTDSSVTVTTAAPPAFESPHPDIWETASASEAGFDGDALDSAFEYAMTDGFYSQAVLLIKDGKLVKERYRGISNAEAATLASISALPEGQNASYWQELYGNRDATSAVTSWSTAKSFTSVLIGMAIEQGLIQSTSQSASDFID
;
A
#
# COMPACT_ATOMS: atom_id res chain seq x y z
N MET A 1 -22.11 -22.35 0.58
CA MET A 1 -20.79 -22.44 -0.05
C MET A 1 -19.78 -21.96 0.99
N GLN A 2 -18.87 -22.83 1.40
CA GLN A 2 -18.23 -22.73 2.72
C GLN A 2 -17.15 -21.63 2.78
N LEU A 3 -17.24 -20.80 3.83
CA LEU A 3 -16.33 -19.71 4.22
C LEU A 3 -14.91 -20.19 4.53
N ASN A 4 -14.66 -21.49 4.60
CA ASN A 4 -13.40 -22.09 5.04
C ASN A 4 -12.27 -22.09 4.01
N GLN A 5 -12.51 -21.75 2.76
CA GLN A 5 -11.46 -21.77 1.73
C GLN A 5 -10.72 -20.44 1.58
N ILE A 6 -11.25 -19.35 2.11
CA ILE A 6 -10.61 -18.03 2.03
C ILE A 6 -9.61 -17.82 3.17
N LEU A 7 -9.80 -18.52 4.29
CA LEU A 7 -8.91 -18.37 5.47
C LEU A 7 -7.56 -19.09 5.34
N SER A 8 -7.42 -20.04 4.41
CA SER A 8 -6.18 -20.82 4.28
C SER A 8 -5.04 -20.09 3.57
N SER A 9 -5.29 -18.97 2.93
CA SER A 9 -4.27 -18.23 2.17
C SER A 9 -3.63 -17.06 2.93
N LEU A 10 -4.06 -16.79 4.16
CA LEU A 10 -3.59 -15.63 4.95
C LEU A 10 -2.65 -15.98 6.12
N LEU A 11 -2.28 -17.24 6.30
CA LEU A 11 -1.52 -17.69 7.47
C LEU A 11 -0.16 -18.28 7.12
N ALA A 12 0.71 -17.57 6.41
CA ALA A 12 2.11 -17.95 6.28
C ALA A 12 3.03 -16.75 6.05
N PHE A 13 3.20 -15.90 7.06
CA PHE A 13 4.41 -15.11 7.20
C PHE A 13 4.85 -15.10 8.66
N ALA A 14 5.62 -16.14 9.00
CA ALA A 14 6.40 -16.15 10.23
C ALA A 14 7.62 -15.23 10.03
N PHE A 15 7.74 -14.21 10.86
CA PHE A 15 8.97 -13.45 11.02
C PHE A 15 9.96 -14.29 11.80
N ILE A 16 11.02 -14.74 11.15
CA ILE A 16 12.18 -15.29 11.85
C ILE A 16 13.15 -14.12 12.06
N SER A 17 13.18 -13.61 13.28
CA SER A 17 14.20 -12.67 13.74
C SER A 17 15.30 -13.51 14.38
N THR A 18 16.37 -13.82 13.66
CA THR A 18 17.60 -14.35 14.26
C THR A 18 18.62 -13.24 14.36
N CYS A 19 18.81 -12.77 15.59
CA CYS A 19 19.95 -11.94 15.97
C CYS A 19 21.16 -12.87 16.17
N GLY A 20 22.13 -12.80 15.26
CA GLY A 20 23.44 -13.48 15.39
C GLY A 20 24.53 -12.45 15.52
N GLY A 21 25.06 -12.24 16.73
CA GLY A 21 26.22 -11.43 16.96
C GLY A 21 27.50 -12.13 16.51
N GLY A 22 28.34 -11.43 15.75
CA GLY A 22 29.70 -11.84 15.42
C GLY A 22 30.60 -10.62 15.49
N SER A 23 31.49 -10.58 16.46
CA SER A 23 32.54 -9.56 16.60
C SER A 23 33.72 -9.90 15.69
N GLY A 24 34.27 -8.88 15.00
CA GLY A 24 35.53 -9.03 14.25
C GLY A 24 35.92 -7.80 13.46
N GLY A 25 36.91 -7.05 13.98
CA GLY A 25 37.98 -6.42 13.24
C GLY A 25 37.67 -5.19 12.38
N SER A 26 37.94 -4.01 12.93
CA SER A 26 38.04 -2.73 12.21
C SER A 26 39.20 -2.74 11.22
N THR A 27 38.91 -2.42 9.95
CA THR A 27 39.83 -1.67 9.09
C THR A 27 39.03 -0.50 8.50
N ASP A 28 39.35 0.66 9.03
CA ASP A 28 38.77 1.94 8.65
C ASP A 28 39.22 2.31 7.23
N SER A 29 38.37 2.08 6.27
CA SER A 29 38.47 2.68 4.93
C SER A 29 37.28 3.60 4.76
N SER A 30 37.42 4.84 5.19
CA SER A 30 36.44 5.89 4.96
C SER A 30 36.31 6.16 3.46
N VAL A 31 35.40 5.48 2.81
CA VAL A 31 34.90 5.86 1.49
C VAL A 31 34.02 7.08 1.68
N THR A 32 34.56 8.24 1.37
CA THR A 32 33.77 9.47 1.29
C THR A 32 32.86 9.36 0.06
N VAL A 33 31.67 8.80 0.24
CA VAL A 33 30.62 8.86 -0.77
C VAL A 33 30.12 10.30 -0.80
N THR A 34 30.62 11.08 -1.75
CA THR A 34 30.02 12.37 -2.09
C THR A 34 28.68 12.10 -2.76
N THR A 35 27.62 11.97 -1.95
CA THR A 35 26.25 11.92 -2.48
C THR A 35 25.94 13.32 -3.02
N ALA A 36 26.09 13.49 -4.34
CA ALA A 36 25.37 14.56 -5.01
C ALA A 36 23.88 14.37 -4.67
N ALA A 37 23.23 15.44 -4.21
CA ALA A 37 21.79 15.39 -3.99
C ALA A 37 21.13 14.92 -5.30
N PRO A 38 20.24 13.93 -5.27
CA PRO A 38 19.53 13.52 -6.46
C PRO A 38 18.85 14.75 -7.06
N PRO A 39 18.81 14.87 -8.42
CA PRO A 39 18.08 15.96 -9.06
C PRO A 39 16.67 16.00 -8.48
N ALA A 40 16.17 17.21 -8.21
CA ALA A 40 14.81 17.38 -7.73
C ALA A 40 13.88 16.68 -8.73
N PHE A 41 13.15 15.68 -8.26
CA PHE A 41 12.16 14.98 -9.07
C PHE A 41 10.99 15.94 -9.29
N GLU A 42 10.95 16.57 -10.46
CA GLU A 42 9.74 17.26 -10.90
C GLU A 42 8.73 16.17 -11.30
N SER A 43 7.69 16.00 -10.49
CA SER A 43 6.61 15.10 -10.84
C SER A 43 6.02 15.55 -12.18
N PRO A 44 6.00 14.68 -13.21
CA PRO A 44 5.38 15.01 -14.49
C PRO A 44 3.83 15.10 -14.37
N HIS A 45 3.30 14.75 -13.21
CA HIS A 45 1.88 14.80 -12.91
C HIS A 45 1.55 16.04 -12.07
N PRO A 46 0.48 16.75 -12.38
CA PRO A 46 0.00 17.83 -11.52
C PRO A 46 -0.32 17.27 -10.13
N ASP A 47 -0.08 18.05 -9.08
CA ASP A 47 -0.40 17.71 -7.70
C ASP A 47 -1.89 17.42 -7.49
N ILE A 48 -2.71 17.82 -8.46
CA ILE A 48 -4.16 17.62 -8.49
C ILE A 48 -4.51 16.91 -9.79
N TRP A 49 -5.21 15.78 -9.69
CA TRP A 49 -5.74 15.07 -10.85
C TRP A 49 -6.71 15.95 -11.62
N GLU A 50 -6.56 16.00 -12.95
CA GLU A 50 -7.64 16.50 -13.80
C GLU A 50 -8.88 15.61 -13.58
N THR A 51 -10.05 16.25 -13.58
CA THR A 51 -11.32 15.54 -13.39
C THR A 51 -12.11 15.46 -14.69
N ALA A 52 -12.94 14.45 -14.81
CA ALA A 52 -13.96 14.34 -15.86
C ALA A 52 -15.25 13.83 -15.24
N SER A 53 -16.39 14.25 -15.79
CA SER A 53 -17.68 13.66 -15.45
C SER A 53 -17.80 12.23 -15.97
N ALA A 54 -18.71 11.45 -15.40
CA ALA A 54 -19.00 10.08 -15.88
C ALA A 54 -19.34 10.08 -17.38
N SER A 55 -20.16 11.03 -17.82
CA SER A 55 -20.59 11.13 -19.22
C SER A 55 -19.45 11.50 -20.18
N GLU A 56 -18.58 12.43 -19.80
CA GLU A 56 -17.38 12.78 -20.61
C GLU A 56 -16.42 11.60 -20.71
N ALA A 57 -16.34 10.78 -19.67
CA ALA A 57 -15.55 9.55 -19.66
C ALA A 57 -16.25 8.38 -20.35
N GLY A 58 -17.48 8.55 -20.85
CA GLY A 58 -18.23 7.52 -21.55
C GLY A 58 -18.91 6.49 -20.67
N PHE A 59 -19.16 6.82 -19.40
CA PHE A 59 -19.89 5.98 -18.46
C PHE A 59 -21.33 6.47 -18.28
N ASP A 60 -22.23 5.54 -18.05
CA ASP A 60 -23.55 5.81 -17.50
C ASP A 60 -23.40 6.18 -16.01
N GLY A 61 -23.93 7.36 -15.62
CA GLY A 61 -23.76 7.88 -14.26
C GLY A 61 -24.43 7.02 -13.19
N ASP A 62 -25.66 6.53 -13.46
CA ASP A 62 -26.41 5.73 -12.50
C ASP A 62 -25.77 4.34 -12.30
N ALA A 63 -25.31 3.76 -13.40
CA ALA A 63 -24.57 2.50 -13.34
C ALA A 63 -23.26 2.63 -12.59
N LEU A 64 -22.54 3.76 -12.78
CA LEU A 64 -21.31 4.04 -12.06
C LEU A 64 -21.59 4.26 -10.57
N ASP A 65 -22.64 4.98 -10.23
CA ASP A 65 -23.08 5.19 -8.85
C ASP A 65 -23.37 3.86 -8.16
N SER A 66 -24.14 2.99 -8.83
CA SER A 66 -24.46 1.66 -8.34
C SER A 66 -23.21 0.80 -8.11
N ALA A 67 -22.22 0.87 -9.00
CA ALA A 67 -20.95 0.17 -8.85
C ALA A 67 -20.16 0.66 -7.63
N PHE A 68 -20.14 1.96 -7.39
CA PHE A 68 -19.49 2.55 -6.22
C PHE A 68 -20.22 2.21 -4.91
N GLU A 69 -21.56 2.22 -4.91
CA GLU A 69 -22.38 1.74 -3.79
C GLU A 69 -22.05 0.29 -3.45
N TYR A 70 -22.02 -0.58 -4.47
CA TYR A 70 -21.66 -1.99 -4.29
C TYR A 70 -20.26 -2.16 -3.69
N ALA A 71 -19.26 -1.44 -4.23
CA ALA A 71 -17.89 -1.53 -3.75
C ALA A 71 -17.71 -1.04 -2.31
N MET A 72 -18.62 -0.17 -1.83
CA MET A 72 -18.62 0.37 -0.47
C MET A 72 -19.56 -0.38 0.49
N THR A 73 -20.09 -1.54 0.09
CA THR A 73 -20.96 -2.37 0.93
C THR A 73 -20.20 -2.83 2.19
N ASP A 74 -20.86 -2.80 3.34
CA ASP A 74 -20.34 -3.34 4.60
C ASP A 74 -19.93 -4.81 4.44
N GLY A 75 -18.80 -5.16 5.02
CA GLY A 75 -18.21 -6.50 4.92
C GLY A 75 -17.19 -6.66 3.80
N PHE A 76 -17.08 -5.69 2.89
CA PHE A 76 -15.99 -5.67 1.88
C PHE A 76 -14.73 -4.98 2.39
N TYR A 77 -14.81 -4.23 3.49
CA TYR A 77 -13.71 -3.48 4.08
C TYR A 77 -13.07 -2.46 3.13
N SER A 78 -13.74 -2.12 2.03
CA SER A 78 -13.28 -1.09 1.10
C SER A 78 -13.35 0.28 1.79
N GLN A 79 -12.22 1.00 1.79
CA GLN A 79 -12.12 2.33 2.41
C GLN A 79 -11.97 3.44 1.37
N ALA A 80 -11.53 3.10 0.17
CA ALA A 80 -11.44 4.00 -0.96
C ALA A 80 -11.76 3.26 -2.26
N VAL A 81 -12.50 3.90 -3.15
CA VAL A 81 -12.72 3.45 -4.52
C VAL A 81 -12.51 4.65 -5.44
N LEU A 82 -11.66 4.48 -6.44
CA LEU A 82 -11.34 5.50 -7.41
C LEU A 82 -11.52 4.93 -8.82
N LEU A 83 -12.07 5.74 -9.71
CA LEU A 83 -12.09 5.46 -11.14
C LEU A 83 -11.28 6.53 -11.87
N ILE A 84 -10.25 6.09 -12.55
CA ILE A 84 -9.40 6.93 -13.39
C ILE A 84 -9.50 6.43 -14.82
N LYS A 85 -9.77 7.33 -15.77
CA LYS A 85 -9.80 7.03 -17.19
C LYS A 85 -9.09 8.10 -17.98
N ASP A 86 -8.23 7.67 -18.89
CA ASP A 86 -7.45 8.55 -19.78
C ASP A 86 -6.69 9.66 -18.99
N GLY A 87 -6.13 9.28 -17.81
CA GLY A 87 -5.39 10.17 -16.93
C GLY A 87 -6.25 11.14 -16.10
N LYS A 88 -7.59 11.04 -16.16
CA LYS A 88 -8.51 11.89 -15.41
C LYS A 88 -9.24 11.13 -14.33
N LEU A 89 -9.38 11.74 -13.16
CA LEU A 89 -10.21 11.23 -12.07
C LEU A 89 -11.69 11.45 -12.42
N VAL A 90 -12.40 10.35 -12.61
CA VAL A 90 -13.83 10.37 -12.97
C VAL A 90 -14.71 10.35 -11.73
N LYS A 91 -14.36 9.54 -10.76
CA LYS A 91 -15.10 9.40 -9.50
C LYS A 91 -14.21 8.87 -8.40
N GLU A 92 -14.44 9.36 -7.20
CA GLU A 92 -13.83 8.83 -5.99
C GLU A 92 -14.85 8.78 -4.84
N ARG A 93 -14.67 7.84 -3.95
CA ARG A 93 -15.47 7.69 -2.73
C ARG A 93 -14.64 7.09 -1.61
N TYR A 94 -14.85 7.60 -0.42
CA TYR A 94 -14.16 7.20 0.79
C TYR A 94 -15.14 6.85 1.89
N ARG A 95 -14.79 5.91 2.75
CA ARG A 95 -15.48 5.61 4.00
C ARG A 95 -14.54 5.02 5.04
N GLY A 96 -14.85 5.21 6.31
CA GLY A 96 -14.29 4.38 7.36
C GLY A 96 -14.95 2.99 7.39
N ILE A 97 -14.38 2.08 8.16
CA ILE A 97 -15.05 0.81 8.45
C ILE A 97 -16.27 1.03 9.32
N SER A 98 -17.31 0.21 9.13
CA SER A 98 -18.50 0.23 9.98
C SER A 98 -18.23 -0.38 11.36
N ASN A 99 -19.14 -0.15 12.31
CA ASN A 99 -19.07 -0.79 13.64
C ASN A 99 -19.14 -2.32 13.54
N ALA A 100 -19.88 -2.85 12.57
CA ALA A 100 -19.97 -4.28 12.33
C ALA A 100 -18.66 -4.86 11.79
N GLU A 101 -18.01 -4.16 10.87
CA GLU A 101 -16.69 -4.52 10.35
C GLU A 101 -15.64 -4.48 11.47
N ALA A 102 -15.63 -3.43 12.31
CA ALA A 102 -14.73 -3.32 13.44
C ALA A 102 -14.92 -4.45 14.47
N ALA A 103 -16.17 -4.80 14.77
CA ALA A 103 -16.48 -5.92 15.66
C ALA A 103 -16.00 -7.26 15.07
N THR A 104 -16.15 -7.45 13.77
CA THR A 104 -15.66 -8.64 13.06
C THR A 104 -14.13 -8.71 13.12
N LEU A 105 -13.43 -7.62 12.82
CA LEU A 105 -11.97 -7.57 12.93
C LEU A 105 -11.48 -7.91 14.33
N ALA A 106 -12.12 -7.37 15.36
CA ALA A 106 -11.81 -7.67 16.76
C ALA A 106 -12.01 -9.15 17.10
N SER A 107 -12.99 -9.82 16.48
CA SER A 107 -13.31 -11.23 16.75
C SER A 107 -12.36 -12.21 16.06
N ILE A 108 -11.79 -11.85 14.90
CA ILE A 108 -10.91 -12.72 14.10
C ILE A 108 -9.43 -12.40 14.29
N SER A 109 -9.12 -11.29 14.91
CA SER A 109 -7.74 -10.86 15.16
C SER A 109 -7.12 -11.73 16.25
N ALA A 110 -6.04 -12.42 15.92
CA ALA A 110 -5.19 -13.12 16.88
C ALA A 110 -4.19 -12.16 17.59
N LEU A 111 -4.46 -10.88 17.56
CA LEU A 111 -3.56 -9.83 18.01
C LEU A 111 -3.66 -9.60 19.54
N PRO A 112 -2.66 -8.93 20.15
CA PRO A 112 -2.56 -8.78 21.61
C PRO A 112 -3.79 -8.17 22.28
N GLU A 113 -3.92 -8.37 23.58
CA GLU A 113 -4.94 -7.75 24.42
C GLU A 113 -5.07 -6.25 24.15
N GLY A 114 -6.31 -5.78 23.98
CA GLY A 114 -6.62 -4.36 23.73
C GLY A 114 -7.08 -4.02 22.32
N GLN A 115 -6.94 -4.91 21.35
CA GLN A 115 -7.41 -4.68 19.97
C GLN A 115 -8.89 -5.07 19.82
N ASN A 116 -9.74 -4.39 20.56
CA ASN A 116 -11.19 -4.52 20.50
C ASN A 116 -11.79 -3.70 19.32
N ALA A 117 -13.10 -3.69 19.19
CA ALA A 117 -13.79 -2.95 18.14
C ALA A 117 -13.50 -1.44 18.16
N SER A 118 -13.32 -0.86 19.36
CA SER A 118 -12.99 0.57 19.50
C SER A 118 -11.59 0.88 18.94
N TYR A 119 -10.62 0.00 19.15
CA TYR A 119 -9.29 0.12 18.55
C TYR A 119 -9.37 0.16 17.01
N TRP A 120 -10.14 -0.74 16.42
CA TRP A 120 -10.30 -0.78 14.97
C TRP A 120 -11.06 0.42 14.43
N GLN A 121 -12.05 0.93 15.18
CA GLN A 121 -12.77 2.16 14.83
C GLN A 121 -11.87 3.39 14.92
N GLU A 122 -11.02 3.49 15.91
CA GLU A 122 -10.05 4.58 16.00
C GLU A 122 -9.08 4.58 14.83
N LEU A 123 -8.61 3.39 14.45
CA LEU A 123 -7.61 3.22 13.38
C LEU A 123 -8.20 3.42 11.99
N TYR A 124 -9.42 2.92 11.73
CA TYR A 124 -10.00 2.85 10.38
C TYR A 124 -11.41 3.43 10.26
N GLY A 125 -12.00 3.91 11.32
CA GLY A 125 -13.40 4.34 11.35
C GLY A 125 -13.67 5.66 10.64
N ASN A 126 -12.65 6.46 10.38
CA ASN A 126 -12.79 7.73 9.68
C ASN A 126 -11.75 7.82 8.55
N ARG A 127 -12.23 7.88 7.32
CA ARG A 127 -11.41 7.92 6.11
C ARG A 127 -11.95 8.91 5.10
N ASP A 128 -11.03 9.70 4.55
CA ASP A 128 -11.27 10.66 3.46
C ASP A 128 -10.07 10.68 2.49
N ALA A 129 -10.09 11.59 1.54
CA ALA A 129 -9.03 11.75 0.53
C ALA A 129 -7.66 12.08 1.13
N THR A 130 -7.59 12.60 2.34
CA THR A 130 -6.34 13.01 3.00
C THR A 130 -5.81 11.96 3.98
N SER A 131 -6.56 10.90 4.22
CA SER A 131 -6.22 9.88 5.20
C SER A 131 -5.05 9.02 4.72
N ALA A 132 -3.99 8.97 5.50
CA ALA A 132 -2.91 8.01 5.29
C ALA A 132 -3.37 6.60 5.67
N VAL A 133 -3.04 5.63 4.84
CA VAL A 133 -3.39 4.22 5.05
C VAL A 133 -2.17 3.33 4.93
N THR A 134 -2.22 2.19 5.59
CA THR A 134 -1.18 1.16 5.44
C THR A 134 -1.30 0.53 4.05
N SER A 135 -0.23 0.58 3.28
CA SER A 135 -0.21 0.09 1.90
C SER A 135 -0.14 -1.43 1.78
N TRP A 136 0.17 -2.14 2.87
CA TRP A 136 0.37 -3.59 2.88
C TRP A 136 1.29 -4.04 1.73
N SER A 137 0.90 -5.07 1.00
CA SER A 137 1.68 -5.62 -0.11
C SER A 137 1.76 -4.70 -1.34
N THR A 138 0.94 -3.66 -1.44
CA THR A 138 1.07 -2.62 -2.48
C THR A 138 2.44 -1.94 -2.42
N ALA A 139 3.06 -1.86 -1.23
CA ALA A 139 4.43 -1.38 -1.06
C ALA A 139 5.44 -2.12 -1.94
N LYS A 140 5.20 -3.40 -2.27
CA LYS A 140 6.08 -4.18 -3.15
C LYS A 140 6.12 -3.62 -4.57
N SER A 141 5.01 -3.05 -5.06
CA SER A 141 4.96 -2.39 -6.36
C SER A 141 5.84 -1.14 -6.37
N PHE A 142 5.81 -0.34 -5.30
CA PHE A 142 6.71 0.81 -5.15
C PHE A 142 8.17 0.36 -5.08
N THR A 143 8.48 -0.70 -4.33
CA THR A 143 9.83 -1.26 -4.26
C THR A 143 10.31 -1.69 -5.65
N SER A 144 9.45 -2.32 -6.45
CA SER A 144 9.79 -2.71 -7.83
C SER A 144 10.17 -1.50 -8.70
N VAL A 145 9.41 -0.40 -8.59
CA VAL A 145 9.71 0.86 -9.30
C VAL A 145 11.06 1.43 -8.84
N LEU A 146 11.31 1.47 -7.53
CA LEU A 146 12.57 1.96 -6.97
C LEU A 146 13.78 1.15 -7.46
N ILE A 147 13.66 -0.18 -7.55
CA ILE A 147 14.69 -1.05 -8.15
C ILE A 147 14.92 -0.70 -9.62
N GLY A 148 13.84 -0.48 -10.39
CA GLY A 148 13.96 -0.03 -11.78
C GLY A 148 14.71 1.29 -11.92
N MET A 149 14.40 2.27 -11.07
CA MET A 149 15.10 3.55 -11.03
C MET A 149 16.58 3.38 -10.65
N ALA A 150 16.90 2.51 -9.71
CA ALA A 150 18.28 2.23 -9.30
C ALA A 150 19.08 1.57 -10.44
N ILE A 151 18.45 0.71 -11.25
CA ILE A 151 19.07 0.13 -12.46
C ILE A 151 19.32 1.23 -13.51
N GLU A 152 18.35 2.10 -13.76
CA GLU A 152 18.48 3.21 -14.69
C GLU A 152 19.61 4.16 -14.29
N GLN A 153 19.80 4.41 -13.01
CA GLN A 153 20.89 5.22 -12.46
C GLN A 153 22.23 4.48 -12.37
N GLY A 154 22.30 3.21 -12.75
CA GLY A 154 23.51 2.40 -12.68
C GLY A 154 23.95 1.97 -11.27
N LEU A 155 23.08 2.16 -10.25
CA LEU A 155 23.33 1.73 -8.87
C LEU A 155 23.18 0.21 -8.71
N ILE A 156 22.34 -0.39 -9.54
CA ILE A 156 22.14 -1.83 -9.69
C ILE A 156 22.38 -2.17 -11.16
N GLN A 157 23.12 -3.22 -11.46
CA GLN A 157 23.46 -3.57 -12.85
C GLN A 157 22.27 -4.18 -13.60
N SER A 158 21.49 -5.01 -12.94
CA SER A 158 20.32 -5.66 -13.50
C SER A 158 19.50 -6.35 -12.41
N THR A 159 18.29 -6.80 -12.75
CA THR A 159 17.46 -7.62 -11.87
C THR A 159 18.06 -8.99 -11.55
N SER A 160 19.11 -9.41 -12.26
CA SER A 160 19.82 -10.67 -12.02
C SER A 160 21.02 -10.50 -11.09
N GLN A 161 21.37 -9.27 -10.71
CA GLN A 161 22.43 -9.03 -9.73
C GLN A 161 22.05 -9.58 -8.37
N SER A 162 22.98 -10.26 -7.71
CA SER A 162 22.71 -10.83 -6.39
C SER A 162 22.52 -9.76 -5.33
N ALA A 163 21.54 -9.92 -4.46
CA ALA A 163 21.36 -9.06 -3.29
C ALA A 163 22.57 -9.11 -2.33
N SER A 164 23.31 -10.23 -2.34
CA SER A 164 24.54 -10.38 -1.53
C SER A 164 25.66 -9.45 -1.96
N ASP A 165 25.62 -8.91 -3.17
CA ASP A 165 26.64 -7.95 -3.65
C ASP A 165 26.53 -6.59 -2.92
N PHE A 166 25.47 -6.37 -2.15
CA PHE A 166 25.17 -5.13 -1.44
C PHE A 166 25.19 -5.27 0.10
N ILE A 167 25.48 -6.48 0.59
CA ILE A 167 25.43 -6.80 2.03
C ILE A 167 26.79 -7.37 2.42
N ASP A 168 27.48 -6.69 3.34
CA ASP A 168 28.74 -7.16 3.97
C ASP A 168 28.47 -8.14 5.09
#